data_6396dd987d409859fc3a48e26bb4b6d9
#
_entry.id   6396dd987d409859fc3a48e26bb4b6d9
#
_cell.length_a   1.000
_cell.length_b   1.000
_cell.length_c   1.000
_cell.angle_alpha   90.00
_cell.angle_beta   90.00
_cell.angle_gamma   90.00
#
_symmetry.space_group_name_H-M   'P 1'
#
loop_
_entity.id
_entity.type
_entity.pdbx_description
1 polymer ?
#
loop_
_entity_poly.entity_id
_entity_poly.type
_entity_poly.pdbx_seq_one_letter_code
_entity_poly.pdbx_strand_id
1 'polypeptide(L)'
;CWTFIIQYGTRLFMSPEFGMDEKSAEVLSQQYNIIAMIIFCISRFICTFILRYLNAGKLLMILAIFGGIFTLGTIFLQDIYGLYCLVAVSACMSLMFPTIYGIALKGLGDDAKFGAAGLIMAILGGSILPPLQASIIDMKEIGWLPAVNVSFILPLICFLVIIGYGYRTVKRNW
;
A
#
# COMPACT_ATOMS: atom_id res chain seq x y z
N CYS A 1 3.86 -0.82 -4.52
CA CYS A 1 4.08 0.48 -3.85
C CYS A 1 5.56 0.79 -3.65
N TRP A 2 6.38 -0.11 -3.09
CA TRP A 2 7.79 0.22 -2.75
C TRP A 2 8.63 0.67 -3.93
N THR A 3 8.55 -0.02 -5.06
CA THR A 3 9.26 0.36 -6.29
C THR A 3 8.90 1.78 -6.73
N PHE A 4 7.65 2.16 -6.55
CA PHE A 4 7.14 3.47 -6.97
C PHE A 4 7.45 4.59 -5.97
N ILE A 5 7.85 4.28 -4.74
CA ILE A 5 8.40 5.28 -3.80
C ILE A 5 9.69 5.89 -4.38
N ILE A 6 10.56 5.06 -4.96
CA ILE A 6 11.80 5.52 -5.57
C ILE A 6 11.48 6.41 -6.79
N GLN A 7 10.59 5.97 -7.68
CA GLN A 7 10.22 6.74 -8.88
C GLN A 7 9.54 8.08 -8.50
N TYR A 8 8.64 8.06 -7.53
CA TYR A 8 8.00 9.27 -7.03
C TYR A 8 9.00 10.23 -6.41
N GLY A 9 9.88 9.72 -5.54
CA GLY A 9 10.90 10.52 -4.87
C GLY A 9 11.91 11.10 -5.87
N THR A 10 12.42 10.31 -6.80
CA THR A 10 13.37 10.78 -7.83
C THR A 10 12.75 11.92 -8.65
N ARG A 11 11.49 11.76 -9.08
CA ARG A 11 10.79 12.79 -9.84
C ARG A 11 10.57 14.07 -9.01
N LEU A 12 10.25 13.92 -7.72
CA LEU A 12 10.06 15.04 -6.79
C LEU A 12 11.36 15.83 -6.61
N PHE A 13 12.48 15.14 -6.36
CA PHE A 13 13.78 15.77 -6.11
C PHE A 13 14.42 16.33 -7.39
N MET A 14 14.04 15.86 -8.56
CA MET A 14 14.42 16.45 -9.86
C MET A 14 13.55 17.66 -10.24
N SER A 15 12.47 17.94 -9.51
CA SER A 15 11.62 19.10 -9.78
C SER A 15 12.39 20.41 -9.60
N PRO A 16 11.96 21.53 -10.26
CA PRO A 16 12.64 22.82 -10.20
C PRO A 16 12.80 23.40 -8.77
N GLU A 17 11.97 22.92 -7.84
CA GLU A 17 12.03 23.36 -6.43
C GLU A 17 13.26 22.82 -5.69
N PHE A 18 13.71 21.61 -6.02
CA PHE A 18 14.86 20.98 -5.34
C PHE A 18 16.13 20.98 -6.20
N GLY A 19 16.00 21.00 -7.52
CA GLY A 19 17.10 21.18 -8.48
C GLY A 19 18.26 20.19 -8.33
N MET A 20 17.99 18.99 -7.81
CA MET A 20 19.03 17.99 -7.55
C MET A 20 19.43 17.24 -8.82
N ASP A 21 20.70 16.82 -8.85
CA ASP A 21 21.23 15.96 -9.89
C ASP A 21 20.54 14.58 -9.82
N GLU A 22 20.30 13.93 -10.97
CA GLU A 22 19.56 12.66 -11.08
C GLU A 22 20.09 11.59 -10.12
N LYS A 23 21.42 11.44 -10.03
CA LYS A 23 22.06 10.48 -9.12
C LYS A 23 21.81 10.80 -7.64
N SER A 24 21.84 12.06 -7.27
CA SER A 24 21.59 12.49 -5.89
C SER A 24 20.13 12.32 -5.50
N ALA A 25 19.21 12.59 -6.41
CA ALA A 25 17.78 12.40 -6.24
C ALA A 25 17.43 10.91 -6.08
N GLU A 26 18.07 10.04 -6.86
CA GLU A 26 17.87 8.59 -6.76
C GLU A 26 18.37 8.04 -5.42
N VAL A 27 19.57 8.43 -4.98
CA VAL A 27 20.14 8.02 -3.69
C VAL A 27 19.25 8.45 -2.52
N LEU A 28 18.75 9.68 -2.55
CA LEU A 28 17.87 10.19 -1.52
C LEU A 28 16.53 9.43 -1.51
N SER A 29 15.96 9.16 -2.67
CA SER A 29 14.73 8.36 -2.81
C SER A 29 14.90 6.93 -2.30
N GLN A 30 16.08 6.33 -2.50
CA GLN A 30 16.41 5.01 -1.95
C GLN A 30 16.49 5.05 -0.42
N GLN A 31 17.02 6.11 0.19
CA GLN A 31 17.02 6.29 1.64
C GLN A 31 15.60 6.34 2.21
N TYR A 32 14.70 7.09 1.58
CA TYR A 32 13.28 7.10 1.98
C TYR A 32 12.62 5.73 1.82
N ASN A 33 12.97 4.97 0.80
CA ASN A 33 12.49 3.59 0.63
C ASN A 33 12.99 2.67 1.74
N ILE A 34 14.25 2.80 2.17
CA ILE A 34 14.80 2.05 3.32
C ILE A 34 14.05 2.41 4.60
N ILE A 35 13.79 3.69 4.85
CA ILE A 35 12.99 4.13 5.99
C ILE A 35 11.58 3.53 5.93
N ALA A 36 10.94 3.52 4.76
CA ALA A 36 9.63 2.90 4.57
C ALA A 36 9.65 1.39 4.88
N MET A 37 10.72 0.67 4.51
CA MET A 37 10.89 -0.74 4.85
C MET A 37 11.08 -0.97 6.35
N ILE A 38 11.85 -0.12 7.03
CA ILE A 38 12.04 -0.20 8.48
C ILE A 38 10.69 0.04 9.18
N ILE A 39 9.96 1.08 8.80
CA ILE A 39 8.63 1.40 9.33
C ILE A 39 7.67 0.23 9.08
N PHE A 40 7.71 -0.37 7.89
CA PHE A 40 6.92 -1.55 7.54
C PHE A 40 7.20 -2.72 8.48
N CYS A 41 8.47 -3.02 8.76
CA CYS A 41 8.86 -4.08 9.69
C CYS A 41 8.38 -3.79 11.11
N ILE A 42 8.63 -2.59 11.62
CA ILE A 42 8.23 -2.17 12.98
C ILE A 42 6.70 -2.22 13.11
N SER A 43 5.99 -1.68 12.14
CA SER A 43 4.53 -1.69 12.09
C SER A 43 3.98 -3.12 12.14
N ARG A 44 4.62 -4.06 11.45
CA ARG A 44 4.23 -5.48 11.44
C ARG A 44 4.32 -6.11 12.84
N PHE A 45 5.36 -5.81 13.60
CA PHE A 45 5.50 -6.29 14.98
C PHE A 45 4.44 -5.68 15.90
N ILE A 46 4.31 -4.37 15.89
CA ILE A 46 3.34 -3.63 16.73
C ILE A 46 1.93 -4.15 16.48
N CYS A 47 1.56 -4.30 15.26
CA CYS A 47 0.20 -4.67 14.93
C CYS A 47 -0.08 -6.16 15.07
N THR A 48 0.91 -7.04 14.97
CA THR A 48 0.76 -8.44 15.37
C THR A 48 0.41 -8.52 16.87
N PHE A 49 0.97 -7.61 17.66
CA PHE A 49 0.63 -7.47 19.08
C PHE A 49 -0.81 -6.97 19.27
N ILE A 50 -1.23 -5.98 18.48
CA ILE A 50 -2.58 -5.38 18.51
C ILE A 50 -3.64 -6.40 18.08
N LEU A 51 -3.35 -7.26 17.10
CA LEU A 51 -4.24 -8.36 16.67
C LEU A 51 -4.61 -9.32 17.80
N ARG A 52 -3.80 -9.37 18.84
CA ARG A 52 -4.07 -10.20 20.03
C ARG A 52 -5.22 -9.63 20.87
N TYR A 53 -5.45 -8.32 20.80
CA TYR A 53 -6.45 -7.60 21.63
C TYR A 53 -7.66 -7.13 20.84
N LEU A 54 -7.54 -6.93 19.53
CA LEU A 54 -8.60 -6.41 18.68
C LEU A 54 -9.10 -7.47 17.69
N ASN A 55 -10.40 -7.37 17.36
CA ASN A 55 -10.98 -8.18 16.30
C ASN A 55 -10.31 -7.84 14.96
N ALA A 56 -9.80 -8.87 14.30
CA ALA A 56 -9.07 -8.75 13.03
C ALA A 56 -9.85 -7.97 11.96
N GLY A 57 -11.18 -8.18 11.88
CA GLY A 57 -12.03 -7.45 10.92
C GLY A 57 -12.10 -5.94 11.18
N LYS A 58 -12.19 -5.52 12.45
CA LYS A 58 -12.18 -4.08 12.82
C LYS A 58 -10.83 -3.44 12.52
N LEU A 59 -9.74 -4.12 12.85
CA LEU A 59 -8.39 -3.64 12.59
C LEU A 59 -8.15 -3.49 11.08
N LEU A 60 -8.56 -4.49 10.28
CA LEU A 60 -8.47 -4.45 8.83
C LEU A 60 -9.21 -3.25 8.24
N MET A 61 -10.44 -3.00 8.69
CA MET A 61 -11.25 -1.88 8.21
C MET A 61 -10.59 -0.53 8.55
N ILE A 62 -10.11 -0.36 9.78
CA ILE A 62 -9.43 0.88 10.19
C ILE A 62 -8.18 1.13 9.34
N LEU A 63 -7.33 0.12 9.19
CA LEU A 63 -6.10 0.22 8.39
C LEU A 63 -6.40 0.49 6.91
N ALA A 64 -7.46 -0.11 6.35
CA ALA A 64 -7.85 0.13 4.97
C ALA A 64 -8.36 1.56 4.75
N ILE A 65 -9.10 2.12 5.71
CA ILE A 65 -9.56 3.52 5.66
C ILE A 65 -8.36 4.47 5.73
N PHE A 66 -7.45 4.29 6.69
CA PHE A 66 -6.24 5.11 6.79
C PHE A 66 -5.37 4.99 5.55
N GLY A 67 -5.14 3.76 5.06
CA GLY A 67 -4.39 3.53 3.82
C GLY A 67 -5.01 4.23 2.61
N GLY A 68 -6.34 4.18 2.49
CA GLY A 68 -7.08 4.89 1.44
C GLY A 68 -6.95 6.41 1.54
N ILE A 69 -7.06 6.98 2.74
CA ILE A 69 -6.89 8.43 2.98
C ILE A 69 -5.46 8.87 2.62
N PHE A 70 -4.44 8.13 3.06
CA PHE A 70 -3.04 8.45 2.72
C PHE A 70 -2.75 8.28 1.23
N THR A 71 -3.37 7.29 0.57
CA THR A 71 -3.24 7.13 -0.89
C THR A 71 -3.89 8.30 -1.64
N LEU A 72 -5.05 8.79 -1.19
CA LEU A 72 -5.65 10.02 -1.72
C LEU A 72 -4.71 11.21 -1.49
N GLY A 73 -4.12 11.33 -0.31
CA GLY A 73 -3.11 12.36 -0.03
C GLY A 73 -1.96 12.31 -1.04
N THR A 74 -1.44 11.13 -1.36
CA THR A 74 -0.36 10.97 -2.35
C THR A 74 -0.78 11.40 -3.77
N ILE A 75 -2.06 11.23 -4.13
CA ILE A 75 -2.57 11.62 -5.45
C ILE A 75 -2.64 13.16 -5.56
N PHE A 76 -3.13 13.83 -4.52
CA PHE A 76 -3.37 15.28 -4.56
C PHE A 76 -2.15 16.11 -4.13
N LEU A 77 -1.33 15.61 -3.20
CA LEU A 77 -0.13 16.29 -2.72
C LEU A 77 1.05 15.92 -3.61
N GLN A 78 1.56 16.89 -4.35
CA GLN A 78 2.71 16.72 -5.27
C GLN A 78 4.06 16.98 -4.61
N ASP A 79 4.05 17.35 -3.32
CA ASP A 79 5.20 17.74 -2.52
C ASP A 79 5.80 16.58 -1.72
N ILE A 80 6.79 16.92 -0.89
CA ILE A 80 7.42 16.01 0.07
C ILE A 80 6.40 15.33 1.01
N TYR A 81 5.25 15.98 1.26
CA TYR A 81 4.14 15.41 2.02
C TYR A 81 3.52 14.18 1.35
N GLY A 82 3.49 14.16 0.01
CA GLY A 82 3.06 12.97 -0.76
C GLY A 82 3.99 11.78 -0.52
N LEU A 83 5.29 12.02 -0.39
CA LEU A 83 6.28 10.98 -0.06
C LEU A 83 6.06 10.43 1.36
N TYR A 84 5.79 11.29 2.35
CA TYR A 84 5.43 10.85 3.70
C TYR A 84 4.13 10.05 3.73
N CYS A 85 3.14 10.44 2.94
CA CYS A 85 1.90 9.67 2.78
C CYS A 85 2.18 8.27 2.21
N LEU A 86 3.08 8.13 1.24
CA LEU A 86 3.50 6.83 0.70
C LEU A 86 4.17 5.94 1.74
N VAL A 87 5.02 6.51 2.58
CA VAL A 87 5.64 5.79 3.71
C VAL A 87 4.56 5.32 4.69
N ALA A 88 3.57 6.16 5.00
CA ALA A 88 2.43 5.80 5.86
C ALA A 88 1.55 4.71 5.25
N VAL A 89 1.30 4.75 3.94
CA VAL A 89 0.61 3.67 3.20
C VAL A 89 1.35 2.35 3.37
N SER A 90 2.69 2.35 3.29
CA SER A 90 3.50 1.14 3.49
C SER A 90 3.31 0.54 4.88
N ALA A 91 3.19 1.37 5.91
CA ALA A 91 2.87 0.91 7.27
C ALA A 91 1.48 0.27 7.35
N CYS A 92 0.47 0.86 6.73
CA CYS A 92 -0.90 0.31 6.69
C CYS A 92 -0.95 -1.02 5.94
N MET A 93 -0.24 -1.15 4.81
CA MET A 93 -0.20 -2.37 4.00
C MET A 93 0.46 -3.55 4.72
N SER A 94 1.37 -3.27 5.66
CA SER A 94 2.13 -4.27 6.40
C SER A 94 1.28 -5.36 7.02
N LEU A 95 0.08 -5.01 7.49
CA LEU A 95 -0.81 -5.91 8.21
C LEU A 95 -2.01 -6.41 7.47
N MET A 96 -2.35 -5.77 6.37
CA MET A 96 -3.55 -6.15 5.62
C MET A 96 -3.48 -7.60 5.19
N PHE A 97 -2.33 -8.05 4.66
CA PHE A 97 -2.18 -9.41 4.16
C PHE A 97 -2.33 -10.47 5.27
N PRO A 98 -1.56 -10.43 6.38
CA PRO A 98 -1.72 -11.44 7.44
C PRO A 98 -3.10 -11.37 8.11
N THR A 99 -3.72 -10.20 8.19
CA THR A 99 -5.06 -10.06 8.76
C THR A 99 -6.12 -10.70 7.86
N ILE A 100 -6.08 -10.43 6.55
CA ILE A 100 -6.98 -11.06 5.58
C ILE A 100 -6.80 -12.57 5.57
N TYR A 101 -5.53 -13.03 5.60
CA TYR A 101 -5.19 -14.44 5.65
C TYR A 101 -5.78 -15.12 6.90
N GLY A 102 -5.60 -14.51 8.08
CA GLY A 102 -6.15 -15.02 9.34
C GLY A 102 -7.69 -15.06 9.36
N ILE A 103 -8.36 -14.04 8.79
CA ILE A 103 -9.83 -14.00 8.69
C ILE A 103 -10.32 -15.06 7.71
N ALA A 104 -9.69 -15.18 6.56
CA ALA A 104 -10.15 -16.09 5.49
C ALA A 104 -10.01 -17.56 5.86
N LEU A 105 -9.00 -17.92 6.67
CA LEU A 105 -8.79 -19.30 7.11
C LEU A 105 -9.55 -19.67 8.39
N LYS A 106 -10.11 -18.67 9.09
CA LYS A 106 -10.86 -18.90 10.32
C LYS A 106 -12.12 -19.73 10.02
N GLY A 107 -12.22 -20.89 10.64
CA GLY A 107 -13.42 -21.76 10.53
C GLY A 107 -13.41 -22.77 9.38
N LEU A 108 -12.33 -22.83 8.56
CA LEU A 108 -12.23 -23.81 7.46
C LEU A 108 -11.79 -25.22 7.93
N GLY A 109 -11.30 -25.38 9.17
CA GLY A 109 -10.85 -26.69 9.65
C GLY A 109 -9.82 -27.34 8.71
N ASP A 110 -10.10 -28.57 8.26
CA ASP A 110 -9.20 -29.33 7.37
C ASP A 110 -9.09 -28.72 5.96
N ASP A 111 -10.07 -27.95 5.51
CA ASP A 111 -10.08 -27.27 4.21
C ASP A 111 -9.21 -25.99 4.21
N ALA A 112 -8.65 -25.60 5.37
CA ALA A 112 -7.77 -24.47 5.49
C ALA A 112 -6.55 -24.54 4.54
N LYS A 113 -6.09 -25.75 4.22
CA LYS A 113 -4.99 -25.98 3.26
C LYS A 113 -5.35 -25.50 1.86
N PHE A 114 -6.56 -25.81 1.39
CA PHE A 114 -7.03 -25.36 0.08
C PHE A 114 -7.31 -23.85 0.07
N GLY A 115 -7.88 -23.32 1.17
CA GLY A 115 -8.07 -21.88 1.33
C GLY A 115 -6.76 -21.12 1.32
N ALA A 116 -5.74 -21.62 2.00
CA ALA A 116 -4.38 -21.05 2.01
C ALA A 116 -3.76 -21.07 0.61
N ALA A 117 -3.88 -22.20 -0.12
CA ALA A 117 -3.36 -22.28 -1.50
C ALA A 117 -4.03 -21.25 -2.41
N GLY A 118 -5.37 -21.09 -2.33
CA GLY A 118 -6.10 -20.08 -3.09
C GLY A 118 -5.66 -18.65 -2.77
N LEU A 119 -5.42 -18.33 -1.51
CA LEU A 119 -4.90 -17.01 -1.10
C LEU A 119 -3.47 -16.76 -1.60
N ILE A 120 -2.63 -17.78 -1.61
CA ILE A 120 -1.27 -17.68 -2.18
C ILE A 120 -1.35 -17.46 -3.70
N MET A 121 -2.26 -18.14 -4.40
CA MET A 121 -2.51 -17.91 -5.83
C MET A 121 -2.98 -16.47 -6.09
N ALA A 122 -3.72 -15.85 -5.17
CA ALA A 122 -4.14 -14.45 -5.29
C ALA A 122 -2.95 -13.47 -5.27
N ILE A 123 -1.77 -13.87 -4.72
CA ILE A 123 -0.54 -13.08 -4.80
C ILE A 123 -0.08 -12.89 -6.25
N LEU A 124 -0.41 -13.82 -7.17
CA LEU A 124 -0.19 -13.65 -8.60
C LEU A 124 -0.88 -12.41 -9.16
N GLY A 125 -2.02 -12.00 -8.61
CA GLY A 125 -2.65 -10.72 -8.95
C GLY A 125 -1.74 -9.52 -8.65
N GLY A 126 -0.91 -9.63 -7.61
CA GLY A 126 0.14 -8.66 -7.30
C GLY A 126 1.24 -8.54 -8.36
N SER A 127 1.41 -9.52 -9.22
CA SER A 127 2.37 -9.46 -10.35
C SER A 127 1.82 -8.72 -11.56
N ILE A 128 0.50 -8.62 -11.68
CA ILE A 128 -0.17 -7.93 -12.81
C ILE A 128 -0.29 -6.42 -12.55
N LEU A 129 -0.54 -6.02 -11.31
CA LEU A 129 -0.73 -4.61 -10.96
C LEU A 129 0.50 -3.72 -11.20
N PRO A 130 1.76 -4.13 -10.87
CA PRO A 130 2.94 -3.32 -11.12
C PRO A 130 3.18 -3.00 -12.61
N PRO A 131 3.08 -3.95 -13.56
CA PRO A 131 3.16 -3.62 -15.00
C PRO A 131 2.08 -2.65 -15.46
N LEU A 132 0.83 -2.80 -14.98
CA LEU A 132 -0.24 -1.87 -15.29
C LEU A 132 0.05 -0.46 -14.74
N GLN A 133 0.55 -0.38 -13.51
CA GLN A 133 0.95 0.87 -12.91
C GLN A 133 2.12 1.52 -13.66
N ALA A 134 3.12 0.72 -14.09
CA ALA A 134 4.23 1.18 -14.90
C ALA A 134 3.75 1.75 -16.25
N SER A 135 2.83 1.06 -16.94
CA SER A 135 2.24 1.53 -18.20
C SER A 135 1.54 2.88 -18.06
N ILE A 136 0.90 3.15 -16.92
CA ILE A 136 0.30 4.46 -16.64
C ILE A 136 1.39 5.52 -16.45
N ILE A 137 2.48 5.17 -15.76
CA ILE A 137 3.60 6.09 -15.51
C ILE A 137 4.31 6.45 -16.81
N ASP A 138 4.45 5.50 -17.76
CA ASP A 138 5.09 5.71 -19.05
C ASP A 138 4.33 6.72 -19.94
N MET A 139 3.05 6.99 -19.66
CA MET A 139 2.26 8.02 -20.36
C MET A 139 2.66 9.46 -20.02
N LYS A 140 3.65 9.66 -19.12
CA LYS A 140 4.27 10.92 -18.65
C LYS A 140 3.32 11.91 -17.99
N GLU A 141 2.21 12.27 -18.63
CA GLU A 141 1.20 13.20 -18.10
C GLU A 141 -0.21 12.76 -18.50
N ILE A 142 -1.12 12.74 -17.54
CA ILE A 142 -2.54 12.46 -17.77
C ILE A 142 -3.35 13.63 -17.20
N GLY A 143 -3.63 14.60 -18.07
CA GLY A 143 -4.39 15.80 -17.69
C GLY A 143 -3.58 16.76 -16.80
N TRP A 144 -4.08 17.06 -15.61
CA TRP A 144 -3.53 18.06 -14.68
C TRP A 144 -2.57 17.46 -13.64
N LEU A 145 -2.46 16.15 -13.58
CA LEU A 145 -1.67 15.44 -12.57
C LEU A 145 -0.54 14.65 -13.24
N PRO A 146 0.63 14.55 -12.58
CA PRO A 146 1.71 13.69 -13.03
C PRO A 146 1.22 12.24 -13.13
N ALA A 147 1.60 11.52 -14.18
CA ALA A 147 1.18 10.13 -14.39
C ALA A 147 1.54 9.21 -13.20
N VAL A 148 2.62 9.52 -12.51
CA VAL A 148 3.02 8.81 -11.27
C VAL A 148 1.93 8.91 -10.20
N ASN A 149 1.38 10.11 -9.98
CA ASN A 149 0.32 10.32 -8.98
C ASN A 149 -0.99 9.64 -9.41
N VAL A 150 -1.33 9.71 -10.71
CA VAL A 150 -2.51 9.03 -11.27
C VAL A 150 -2.41 7.51 -11.13
N SER A 151 -1.21 6.95 -11.22
CA SER A 151 -0.99 5.51 -11.08
C SER A 151 -1.41 4.96 -9.70
N PHE A 152 -1.47 5.82 -8.67
CA PHE A 152 -1.92 5.45 -7.32
C PHE A 152 -3.46 5.28 -7.20
N ILE A 153 -4.22 5.56 -8.26
CA ILE A 153 -5.64 5.19 -8.33
C ILE A 153 -5.82 3.66 -8.25
N LEU A 154 -4.91 2.89 -8.84
CA LEU A 154 -4.95 1.42 -8.75
C LEU A 154 -4.90 0.89 -7.31
N PRO A 155 -3.89 1.25 -6.48
CA PRO A 155 -3.91 0.94 -5.06
C PRO A 155 -5.15 1.46 -4.32
N LEU A 156 -5.66 2.64 -4.67
CA LEU A 156 -6.85 3.21 -4.06
C LEU A 156 -8.08 2.31 -4.27
N ILE A 157 -8.29 1.81 -5.49
CA ILE A 157 -9.36 0.86 -5.78
C ILE A 157 -9.22 -0.41 -4.93
N CYS A 158 -8.00 -0.92 -4.78
CA CYS A 158 -7.73 -2.06 -3.92
C CYS A 158 -8.13 -1.78 -2.46
N PHE A 159 -7.81 -0.61 -1.92
CA PHE A 159 -8.21 -0.22 -0.57
C PHE A 159 -9.73 -0.16 -0.41
N LEU A 160 -10.46 0.38 -1.40
CA LEU A 160 -11.93 0.41 -1.38
C LEU A 160 -12.54 -1.00 -1.34
N VAL A 161 -11.99 -1.92 -2.11
CA VAL A 161 -12.42 -3.33 -2.08
C VAL A 161 -12.16 -3.95 -0.70
N ILE A 162 -10.99 -3.68 -0.10
CA ILE A 162 -10.62 -4.18 1.23
C ILE A 162 -11.52 -3.59 2.31
N ILE A 163 -11.89 -2.30 2.21
CA ILE A 163 -12.85 -1.67 3.12
C ILE A 163 -14.20 -2.39 3.06
N GLY A 164 -14.69 -2.67 1.85
CA GLY A 164 -15.93 -3.42 1.64
C GLY A 164 -15.88 -4.83 2.24
N TYR A 165 -14.75 -5.52 2.08
CA TYR A 165 -14.53 -6.82 2.70
C TYR A 165 -14.49 -6.73 4.23
N GLY A 166 -13.74 -5.78 4.78
CA GLY A 166 -13.65 -5.55 6.22
C GLY A 166 -15.01 -5.22 6.85
N TYR A 167 -15.81 -4.38 6.18
CA TYR A 167 -17.17 -4.06 6.62
C TYR A 167 -18.07 -5.30 6.70
N ARG A 168 -18.04 -6.16 5.68
CA ARG A 168 -18.79 -7.43 5.68
C ARG A 168 -18.33 -8.36 6.80
N THR A 169 -17.03 -8.42 7.06
CA THR A 169 -16.44 -9.25 8.11
C THR A 169 -16.86 -8.78 9.50
N VAL A 170 -16.86 -7.46 9.74
CA VAL A 170 -17.33 -6.89 10.99
C VAL A 170 -18.83 -7.14 11.21
N LYS A 171 -19.65 -7.03 10.16
CA LYS A 171 -21.10 -7.27 10.24
C LYS A 171 -21.44 -8.75 10.53
N ARG A 172 -20.57 -9.68 10.13
CA ARG A 172 -20.73 -11.12 10.40
C ARG A 172 -20.20 -11.55 11.77
N ASN A 173 -19.70 -10.63 12.61
CA ASN A 173 -19.11 -10.93 13.93
C ASN A 173 -17.97 -11.98 13.88
N TRP A 174 -17.16 -11.92 12.85
CA TRP A 174 -15.99 -12.80 12.69
C TRP A 174 -14.77 -12.27 13.43
#